data_3efdfbf85bc0ce963222f13bf0a79046
#
_entry.id   3efdfbf85bc0ce963222f13bf0a79046
#
_cell.length_a   1.000
_cell.length_b   1.000
_cell.length_c   1.000
_cell.angle_alpha   90.00
_cell.angle_beta   90.00
_cell.angle_gamma   90.00
#
_symmetry.space_group_name_H-M   'P 1'
#
loop_
_entity.id
_entity.type
_entity.pdbx_description
1 polymer ?
#
loop_
_entity_poly.entity_id
_entity_poly.type
_entity_poly.pdbx_seq_one_letter_code
_entity_poly.pdbx_strand_id
1 'polypeptide(L)'
;VLMGDFNITFDDADVWDPEGMRDQIHCTDDERYHLQALVALGLTDAFRLFAQSPKSYSWWDYRDMAFRRNRGMRIDHILISQPLKARASACQIDKTPRKNDRPSDHTPVVLTLTEDF
;
A
#
# COMPACT_ATOMS: atom_id res chain seq x y z
N VAL A 1 -9.79 5.08 11.45
CA VAL A 1 -9.03 4.87 10.22
C VAL A 1 -7.78 5.74 10.23
N LEU A 2 -6.64 5.17 9.97
CA LEU A 2 -5.38 5.86 9.79
C LEU A 2 -4.90 5.56 8.38
N MET A 3 -4.83 6.56 7.50
CA MET A 3 -4.49 6.34 6.11
C MET A 3 -3.66 7.45 5.53
N GLY A 4 -2.91 7.15 4.49
CA GLY A 4 -2.10 8.10 3.76
C GLY A 4 -0.83 7.48 3.22
N ASP A 5 0.09 8.35 2.80
CA ASP A 5 1.42 7.99 2.35
C ASP A 5 2.33 7.84 3.56
N PHE A 6 2.67 6.61 3.90
CA PHE A 6 3.58 6.32 5.02
C PHE A 6 5.05 6.27 4.58
N ASN A 7 5.30 6.25 3.30
CA ASN A 7 6.66 6.10 2.74
C ASN A 7 7.37 4.82 3.21
N ILE A 8 6.62 3.80 3.62
CA ILE A 8 7.14 2.54 4.16
C ILE A 8 6.40 1.38 3.55
N THR A 9 7.12 0.33 3.14
CA THR A 9 6.53 -0.95 2.76
C THR A 9 6.38 -1.84 3.99
N PHE A 10 5.35 -2.71 4.02
CA PHE A 10 5.19 -3.68 5.11
C PHE A 10 6.22 -4.80 5.03
N ASP A 11 6.40 -5.35 3.84
CA ASP A 11 7.29 -6.48 3.61
C ASP A 11 7.69 -6.57 2.13
N ASP A 12 8.37 -7.65 1.78
CA ASP A 12 8.90 -7.86 0.43
C ASP A 12 7.82 -7.98 -0.63
N ALA A 13 6.60 -8.39 -0.27
CA ALA A 13 5.48 -8.46 -1.23
C ALA A 13 5.06 -7.08 -1.74
N ASP A 14 5.43 -6.01 -1.04
CA ASP A 14 5.11 -4.63 -1.41
C ASP A 14 6.16 -3.99 -2.32
N VAL A 15 7.18 -4.72 -2.75
CA VAL A 15 8.34 -4.18 -3.48
C VAL A 15 8.58 -4.99 -4.75
N TRP A 16 8.84 -4.30 -5.87
CA TRP A 16 9.09 -4.95 -7.15
C TRP A 16 10.44 -5.70 -7.20
N ASP A 17 11.43 -5.25 -6.43
CA ASP A 17 12.76 -5.86 -6.35
C ASP A 17 13.21 -5.92 -4.88
N PRO A 18 12.70 -6.90 -4.10
CA PRO A 18 13.01 -6.97 -2.68
C PRO A 18 14.50 -7.09 -2.36
N GLU A 19 15.25 -7.82 -3.18
CA GLU A 19 16.69 -8.00 -2.96
C GLU A 19 17.46 -6.72 -3.23
N GLY A 20 17.18 -6.07 -4.36
CA GLY A 20 17.84 -4.82 -4.72
C GLY A 20 17.45 -3.64 -3.83
N MET A 21 16.27 -3.68 -3.23
CA MET A 21 15.76 -2.62 -2.37
C MET A 21 16.00 -2.88 -0.89
N ARG A 22 16.61 -4.00 -0.53
CA ARG A 22 16.91 -4.31 0.86
C ARG A 22 17.78 -3.20 1.47
N ASP A 23 17.39 -2.74 2.65
CA ASP A 23 18.06 -1.65 3.40
C ASP A 23 18.04 -0.30 2.67
N GLN A 24 17.26 -0.17 1.59
CA GLN A 24 17.02 1.12 0.96
C GLN A 24 15.85 1.83 1.64
N ILE A 25 15.74 3.15 1.40
CA ILE A 25 14.61 3.94 1.90
C ILE A 25 13.28 3.26 1.54
N HIS A 26 12.32 3.31 2.44
CA HIS A 26 11.00 2.65 2.41
C HIS A 26 11.04 1.16 2.77
N CYS A 27 12.22 0.54 2.82
CA CYS A 27 12.36 -0.90 2.99
C CYS A 27 13.27 -1.31 4.14
N THR A 28 13.76 -0.36 4.96
CA THR A 28 14.63 -0.70 6.09
C THR A 28 13.84 -1.41 7.18
N ASP A 29 14.54 -2.24 7.95
CA ASP A 29 13.93 -2.94 9.10
C ASP A 29 13.38 -1.95 10.12
N ASP A 30 14.10 -0.85 10.37
CA ASP A 30 13.67 0.19 11.32
C ASP A 30 12.37 0.84 10.85
N GLU A 31 12.25 1.17 9.56
CA GLU A 31 11.01 1.75 9.00
C GLU A 31 9.86 0.76 9.14
N ARG A 32 10.06 -0.49 8.74
CA ARG A 32 9.04 -1.53 8.82
C ARG A 32 8.63 -1.83 10.26
N TYR A 33 9.57 -1.75 11.19
CA TYR A 33 9.28 -1.91 12.61
C TYR A 33 8.27 -0.87 13.10
N HIS A 34 8.42 0.38 12.71
CA HIS A 34 7.48 1.45 13.10
C HIS A 34 6.08 1.19 12.54
N LEU A 35 5.98 0.70 11.31
CA LEU A 35 4.69 0.36 10.71
C LEU A 35 4.06 -0.84 11.42
N GLN A 36 4.85 -1.86 11.75
CA GLN A 36 4.39 -3.02 12.51
C GLN A 36 3.92 -2.64 13.92
N ALA A 37 4.53 -1.64 14.53
CA ALA A 37 4.12 -1.16 15.84
C ALA A 37 2.69 -0.61 15.82
N LEU A 38 2.27 0.02 14.73
CA LEU A 38 0.88 0.48 14.57
C LEU A 38 -0.08 -0.70 14.49
N VAL A 39 0.30 -1.76 13.78
CA VAL A 39 -0.49 -3.00 13.71
C VAL A 39 -0.61 -3.63 15.10
N ALA A 40 0.46 -3.60 15.89
CA ALA A 40 0.47 -4.16 17.24
C ALA A 40 -0.47 -3.41 18.20
N LEU A 41 -0.87 -2.17 17.88
CA LEU A 41 -1.87 -1.42 18.63
C LEU A 41 -3.31 -1.88 18.34
N GLY A 42 -3.51 -2.85 17.45
CA GLY A 42 -4.83 -3.35 17.10
C GLY A 42 -5.35 -2.84 15.75
N LEU A 43 -4.49 -2.21 14.96
CA LEU A 43 -4.85 -1.78 13.60
C LEU A 43 -4.54 -2.87 12.60
N THR A 44 -5.32 -2.93 11.52
CA THR A 44 -5.19 -3.93 10.48
C THR A 44 -4.94 -3.26 9.14
N ASP A 45 -4.00 -3.80 8.35
CA ASP A 45 -3.77 -3.38 6.96
C ASP A 45 -4.97 -3.83 6.12
N ALA A 46 -5.81 -2.86 5.73
CA ALA A 46 -7.07 -3.16 5.05
C ALA A 46 -6.85 -3.85 3.69
N PHE A 47 -5.80 -3.49 2.97
CA PHE A 47 -5.52 -4.08 1.65
C PHE A 47 -5.31 -5.59 1.75
N ARG A 48 -4.59 -6.04 2.77
CA ARG A 48 -4.25 -7.47 2.96
C ARG A 48 -5.36 -8.29 3.61
N LEU A 49 -6.49 -7.68 3.96
CA LEU A 49 -7.69 -8.43 4.36
C LEU A 49 -8.29 -9.24 3.21
N PHE A 50 -7.99 -8.87 1.98
CA PHE A 50 -8.56 -9.48 0.78
C PHE A 50 -7.46 -10.13 -0.04
N ALA A 51 -7.84 -11.14 -0.84
CA ALA A 51 -6.94 -11.73 -1.81
C ALA A 51 -6.59 -10.69 -2.87
N GLN A 52 -5.31 -10.46 -3.09
CA GLN A 52 -4.81 -9.46 -4.02
C GLN A 52 -3.95 -10.10 -5.09
N SER A 53 -3.94 -9.52 -6.27
CA SER A 53 -2.98 -9.90 -7.31
C SER A 53 -1.56 -9.62 -6.83
N PRO A 54 -0.59 -10.48 -7.15
CA PRO A 54 0.81 -10.18 -6.82
C PRO A 54 1.27 -8.92 -7.54
N LYS A 55 2.29 -8.27 -7.00
CA LYS A 55 2.87 -7.05 -7.58
C LYS A 55 1.87 -5.91 -7.68
N SER A 56 1.08 -5.72 -6.63
CA SER A 56 0.14 -4.60 -6.51
C SER A 56 0.81 -3.47 -5.75
N TYR A 57 0.99 -2.34 -6.42
CA TYR A 57 1.72 -1.20 -5.89
C TYR A 57 0.89 0.09 -5.96
N SER A 58 1.24 1.05 -5.12
CA SER A 58 0.56 2.36 -5.06
C SER A 58 1.43 3.51 -5.53
N TRP A 59 2.71 3.26 -5.75
CA TRP A 59 3.69 4.26 -6.16
C TRP A 59 4.68 3.67 -7.16
N TRP A 60 5.07 4.50 -8.16
CA TRP A 60 6.10 4.19 -9.14
C TRP A 60 6.89 5.46 -9.43
N ASP A 61 8.22 5.35 -9.47
CA ASP A 61 9.07 6.46 -9.86
C ASP A 61 8.70 6.93 -11.28
N TYR A 62 8.83 8.21 -11.55
CA TYR A 62 8.64 8.73 -12.90
C TYR A 62 9.74 8.28 -13.86
N ARG A 63 10.92 7.94 -13.32
CA ARG A 63 12.11 7.57 -14.10
C ARG A 63 12.03 6.11 -14.56
N ASP A 64 12.80 5.80 -15.61
CA ASP A 64 13.05 4.43 -16.06
C ASP A 64 11.80 3.66 -16.48
N MET A 65 10.73 4.38 -16.86
CA MET A 65 9.45 3.77 -17.25
C MET A 65 8.91 2.83 -16.16
N ALA A 66 9.07 3.20 -14.88
CA ALA A 66 8.77 2.34 -13.75
C ALA A 66 7.31 1.88 -13.74
N PHE A 67 6.36 2.75 -14.04
CA PHE A 67 4.95 2.38 -14.09
C PHE A 67 4.68 1.34 -15.19
N ARG A 68 5.18 1.60 -16.39
CA ARG A 68 5.00 0.69 -17.53
C ARG A 68 5.60 -0.68 -17.25
N ARG A 69 6.74 -0.73 -16.56
CA ARG A 69 7.43 -1.97 -16.19
C ARG A 69 6.92 -2.56 -14.88
N ASN A 70 5.96 -1.91 -14.24
CA ASN A 70 5.42 -2.24 -12.92
C ASN A 70 6.51 -2.39 -11.86
N ARG A 71 7.48 -1.49 -11.86
CA ARG A 71 8.56 -1.42 -10.88
C ARG A 71 8.17 -0.45 -9.78
N GLY A 72 7.23 -0.86 -8.93
CA GLY A 72 6.65 -0.01 -7.93
C GLY A 72 6.81 -0.52 -6.51
N MET A 73 6.20 0.21 -5.59
CA MET A 73 6.12 -0.15 -4.18
C MET A 73 4.75 0.21 -3.63
N ARG A 74 4.28 -0.56 -2.65
CA ARG A 74 3.06 -0.23 -1.92
C ARG A 74 3.47 0.50 -0.64
N ILE A 75 3.33 1.83 -0.65
CA ILE A 75 3.71 2.71 0.45
C ILE A 75 2.56 3.58 0.96
N ASP A 76 1.41 3.52 0.32
CA ASP A 76 0.18 4.18 0.72
C ASP A 76 -0.74 3.13 1.35
N HIS A 77 -1.08 3.31 2.62
CA HIS A 77 -1.77 2.30 3.39
C HIS A 77 -3.04 2.84 4.03
N ILE A 78 -3.99 1.93 4.27
CA ILE A 78 -5.19 2.20 5.05
C ILE A 78 -5.21 1.20 6.20
N LEU A 79 -5.08 1.70 7.42
CA LEU A 79 -5.10 0.90 8.63
C LEU A 79 -6.42 1.13 9.35
N ILE A 80 -7.10 0.07 9.74
CA ILE A 80 -8.42 0.14 10.35
C ILE A 80 -8.47 -0.58 11.70
N SER A 81 -9.34 -0.08 12.56
CA SER A 81 -9.59 -0.68 13.87
C SER A 81 -10.49 -1.92 13.73
N GLN A 82 -10.54 -2.73 14.79
CA GLN A 82 -11.33 -3.97 14.80
C GLN A 82 -12.81 -3.79 14.45
N PRO A 83 -13.53 -2.78 14.98
CA PRO A 83 -14.92 -2.59 14.58
C PRO A 83 -15.13 -2.34 13.10
N LEU A 84 -14.19 -1.66 12.44
CA LEU A 84 -14.28 -1.40 11.00
C LEU A 84 -13.89 -2.62 10.17
N LYS A 85 -13.08 -3.51 10.71
CA LYS A 85 -12.67 -4.72 10.01
C LYS A 85 -13.88 -5.56 9.58
N ALA A 86 -14.89 -5.68 10.45
CA ALA A 86 -16.10 -6.42 10.15
C ALA A 86 -16.94 -5.76 9.05
N ARG A 87 -16.77 -4.45 8.83
CA ARG A 87 -17.50 -3.69 7.82
C ARG A 87 -16.75 -3.55 6.50
N ALA A 88 -15.49 -3.94 6.45
CA ALA A 88 -14.70 -3.83 5.22
C ALA A 88 -15.18 -4.85 4.19
N SER A 89 -15.54 -4.39 3.00
CA SER A 89 -16.03 -5.25 1.92
C SER A 89 -15.06 -5.35 0.75
N ALA A 90 -14.20 -4.36 0.55
CA ALA A 90 -13.17 -4.37 -0.50
C ALA A 90 -12.09 -3.35 -0.19
N CYS A 91 -10.88 -3.63 -0.64
CA CYS A 91 -9.80 -2.65 -0.66
C CYS A 91 -9.01 -2.85 -1.94
N GLN A 92 -8.88 -1.80 -2.74
CA GLN A 92 -8.33 -1.87 -4.09
C GLN A 92 -7.34 -0.75 -4.34
N ILE A 93 -6.38 -1.03 -5.19
CA ILE A 93 -5.49 -0.02 -5.77
C ILE A 93 -6.01 0.27 -7.17
N ASP A 94 -6.40 1.53 -7.42
CA ASP A 94 -6.93 1.95 -8.72
C ASP A 94 -5.82 2.62 -9.54
N LYS A 95 -5.31 1.91 -10.55
CA LYS A 95 -4.23 2.41 -11.41
C LYS A 95 -4.71 3.34 -12.52
N THR A 96 -6.01 3.52 -12.69
CA THR A 96 -6.56 4.31 -13.79
C THR A 96 -6.01 5.74 -13.84
N PRO A 97 -5.91 6.49 -12.73
CA PRO A 97 -5.38 7.85 -12.78
C PRO A 97 -3.92 7.95 -13.23
N ARG A 98 -3.12 6.89 -13.07
CA ARG A 98 -1.72 6.88 -13.54
C ARG A 98 -1.60 6.90 -15.07
N LYS A 99 -2.68 6.59 -15.77
CA LYS A 99 -2.74 6.61 -17.24
C LYS A 99 -3.22 7.96 -17.79
N ASN A 100 -3.62 8.88 -16.91
CA ASN A 100 -4.06 10.21 -17.31
C ASN A 100 -2.86 11.08 -17.68
N ASP A 101 -3.14 12.23 -18.32
CA ASP A 101 -2.11 13.23 -18.63
C ASP A 101 -1.54 13.81 -17.34
N ARG A 102 -0.21 13.93 -17.25
CA ARG A 102 0.52 14.44 -16.08
C ARG A 102 0.07 13.80 -14.77
N PRO A 103 0.14 12.46 -14.65
CA PRO A 103 -0.34 11.78 -13.46
C PRO A 103 0.57 12.03 -12.25
N SER A 104 0.01 11.86 -11.05
CA SER A 104 0.82 11.73 -9.84
C SER A 104 1.69 10.46 -9.93
N ASP A 105 2.78 10.41 -9.19
CA ASP A 105 3.58 9.19 -9.03
C ASP A 105 2.92 8.17 -8.09
N HIS A 106 1.88 8.58 -7.37
CA HIS A 106 1.01 7.70 -6.59
C HIS A 106 -0.29 7.42 -7.32
N THR A 107 -0.98 6.36 -6.90
CA THR A 107 -2.33 6.07 -7.37
C THR A 107 -3.26 5.81 -6.17
N PRO A 108 -4.57 6.06 -6.28
CA PRO A 108 -5.48 5.89 -5.14
C PRO A 108 -5.55 4.47 -4.62
N VAL A 109 -5.63 4.35 -3.30
CA VAL A 109 -6.00 3.13 -2.60
C VAL A 109 -7.39 3.37 -2.02
N VAL A 110 -8.33 2.49 -2.30
CA VAL A 110 -9.74 2.68 -1.96
C VAL A 110 -10.23 1.55 -1.08
N LEU A 111 -10.68 1.90 0.12
CA LEU A 111 -11.36 0.99 1.03
C LEU A 111 -12.86 1.22 0.94
N THR A 112 -13.61 0.13 0.77
CA THR A 112 -15.07 0.16 0.79
C THR A 112 -15.57 -0.44 2.10
N LEU A 113 -16.39 0.32 2.80
CA LEU A 113 -17.05 -0.13 4.04
C LEU A 113 -18.54 -0.28 3.79
N THR A 114 -19.13 -1.29 4.38
CA THR A 114 -20.59 -1.45 4.35
C THR A 114 -21.25 -0.50 5.35
N GLU A 115 -22.50 -0.10 5.07
CA GLU A 115 -23.30 0.73 5.96
C GLU A 115 -24.06 -0.09 7.01
N ASP A 116 -23.65 -1.32 7.20
CA ASP A 116 -24.31 -2.23 8.12
C ASP A 116 -23.97 -1.86 9.57
N PHE A 117 -24.94 -1.39 10.30
CA PHE A 117 -24.81 -0.96 11.68
C PHE A 117 -25.41 -1.98 12.64
#